data_977407133986464c93dbf09ce6a69e5d
#
_entry.id   977407133986464c93dbf09ce6a69e5d
#
_cell.length_a   1.000
_cell.length_b   1.000
_cell.length_c   1.000
_cell.angle_alpha   90.00
_cell.angle_beta   90.00
_cell.angle_gamma   90.00
#
_symmetry.space_group_name_H-M   'P 1'
#
loop_
_entity.id
_entity.type
_entity.pdbx_description
1 polymer ?
#
loop_
_entity_poly.entity_id
_entity_poly.type
_entity_poly.pdbx_seq_one_letter_code
_entity_poly.pdbx_strand_id
1 'polypeptide(L)'
;TLLAVFAIMTLNCTMIYHGSTFSEKYFGEEEAQEQTTQERTEELLRIYNDIVRHCNELSEVMERDDSGAVVYWGGVDSRGNAVDMEDKAIDVMQSLGKRYDQLDGYYPRPKAMFFSNFMCQMYMCGYYFPFSMEANYNDVMYIMEKPATMCHELAHIRGYIYEDEANFIAFLACVESDDSTFQYAGYLSVLNYVANDLYKTRLADPDSYAAAREAVHPLQVLQQVQEDNIFVTEEQWERINGKAVVNTETVDSVSDTLTNASLKLNGVSDGMISYNRVVELLLQWYGEKEEF
;
A
#
# COMPACT_ATOMS: atom_id res chain seq x y z
N THR A 1 -15.93 -2.22 32.29
CA THR A 1 -15.46 -2.92 31.06
C THR A 1 -15.86 -2.14 29.82
N LEU A 2 -17.14 -1.78 29.58
CA LEU A 2 -17.57 -0.97 28.40
C LEU A 2 -16.89 0.41 28.36
N LEU A 3 -16.70 1.07 29.50
CA LEU A 3 -16.02 2.36 29.56
C LEU A 3 -14.53 2.25 29.12
N ALA A 4 -13.85 1.16 29.49
CA ALA A 4 -12.48 0.92 29.07
C ALA A 4 -12.38 0.66 27.55
N VAL A 5 -13.31 -0.13 26.99
CA VAL A 5 -13.40 -0.37 25.55
C VAL A 5 -13.64 0.96 24.82
N PHE A 6 -14.60 1.76 25.29
CA PHE A 6 -14.89 3.06 24.72
C PHE A 6 -13.67 4.01 24.79
N ALA A 7 -12.97 4.06 25.92
CA ALA A 7 -11.79 4.89 26.08
C ALA A 7 -10.65 4.48 25.11
N ILE A 8 -10.39 3.16 24.98
CA ILE A 8 -9.38 2.64 24.05
C ILE A 8 -9.76 3.00 22.59
N MET A 9 -11.01 2.78 22.19
CA MET A 9 -11.48 3.14 20.85
C MET A 9 -11.39 4.64 20.59
N THR A 10 -11.72 5.47 21.59
CA THR A 10 -11.61 6.92 21.46
C THR A 10 -10.15 7.35 21.27
N LEU A 11 -9.22 6.82 22.05
CA LEU A 11 -7.80 7.21 21.99
C LEU A 11 -7.10 6.64 20.76
N ASN A 12 -7.32 5.37 20.44
CA ASN A 12 -6.56 4.66 19.41
C ASN A 12 -7.23 4.70 18.01
N CYS A 13 -8.41 5.28 17.89
CA CYS A 13 -9.11 5.45 16.61
C CYS A 13 -9.65 6.87 16.47
N THR A 14 -10.71 7.23 17.24
CA THR A 14 -11.49 8.46 16.99
C THR A 14 -10.64 9.73 17.09
N MET A 15 -9.75 9.83 18.08
CA MET A 15 -8.89 11.04 18.23
C MET A 15 -7.86 11.13 17.10
N ILE A 16 -7.38 10.00 16.60
CA ILE A 16 -6.35 9.95 15.56
C ILE A 16 -6.91 10.44 14.22
N TYR A 17 -8.19 10.19 13.90
CA TYR A 17 -8.85 10.74 12.71
C TYR A 17 -8.88 12.28 12.66
N HIS A 18 -8.64 12.97 13.78
CA HIS A 18 -8.59 14.42 13.88
C HIS A 18 -7.14 14.95 14.02
N GLY A 19 -6.15 14.09 13.87
CA GLY A 19 -4.74 14.46 13.82
C GLY A 19 -4.36 15.08 12.46
N SER A 20 -3.21 15.76 12.42
CA SER A 20 -2.66 16.23 11.15
C SER A 20 -2.30 15.06 10.24
N THR A 21 -2.59 15.20 8.96
CA THR A 21 -2.25 14.23 7.93
C THR A 21 -0.75 14.25 7.62
N PHE A 22 -0.25 13.24 6.90
CA PHE A 22 1.15 13.19 6.50
C PHE A 22 1.48 14.36 5.55
N SER A 23 0.60 14.61 4.58
CA SER A 23 0.77 15.71 3.64
C SER A 23 0.77 17.09 4.33
N GLU A 24 -0.17 17.35 5.24
CA GLU A 24 -0.22 18.59 6.01
C GLU A 24 1.05 18.83 6.83
N LYS A 25 1.72 17.78 7.27
CA LYS A 25 2.87 17.88 8.15
C LYS A 25 4.21 17.97 7.41
N TYR A 26 4.34 17.24 6.29
CA TYR A 26 5.64 17.04 5.63
C TYR A 26 5.70 17.56 4.19
N PHE A 27 4.56 17.74 3.53
CA PHE A 27 4.49 18.45 2.26
C PHE A 27 4.04 19.88 2.52
N GLY A 28 4.65 20.85 1.87
CA GLY A 28 4.25 22.25 1.98
C GLY A 28 2.81 22.47 1.47
N GLU A 29 2.17 23.56 1.90
CA GLU A 29 0.98 24.06 1.20
C GLU A 29 1.41 24.47 -0.21
N GLU A 30 1.24 23.57 -1.20
CA GLU A 30 1.36 23.99 -2.58
C GLU A 30 0.23 24.98 -2.87
N GLU A 31 0.57 26.21 -3.30
CA GLU A 31 -0.37 27.03 -4.04
C GLU A 31 -0.78 26.19 -5.25
N ALA A 32 -2.03 25.74 -5.26
CA ALA A 32 -2.58 24.94 -6.34
C ALA A 32 -2.36 25.67 -7.67
N GLN A 33 -1.30 25.35 -8.38
CA GLN A 33 -1.12 25.84 -9.75
C GLN A 33 -2.27 25.24 -10.56
N GLU A 34 -3.00 26.07 -11.26
CA GLU A 34 -4.05 25.61 -12.18
C GLU A 34 -3.38 24.84 -13.33
N GLN A 35 -3.14 23.56 -13.11
CA GLN A 35 -2.69 22.63 -14.18
C GLN A 35 -3.85 22.26 -15.08
N THR A 36 -3.60 22.22 -16.37
CA THR A 36 -4.54 21.61 -17.33
C THR A 36 -4.60 20.10 -17.15
N THR A 37 -5.70 19.47 -17.57
CA THR A 37 -5.81 18.00 -17.59
C THR A 37 -4.65 17.33 -18.32
N GLN A 38 -4.20 17.93 -19.42
CA GLN A 38 -3.07 17.40 -20.19
C GLN A 38 -1.77 17.45 -19.37
N GLU A 39 -1.41 18.59 -18.77
CA GLU A 39 -0.18 18.75 -17.97
C GLU A 39 -0.14 17.77 -16.81
N ARG A 40 -1.24 17.67 -16.05
CA ARG A 40 -1.34 16.67 -14.97
C ARG A 40 -1.20 15.25 -15.49
N THR A 41 -1.75 14.95 -16.66
CA THR A 41 -1.66 13.61 -17.26
C THR A 41 -0.24 13.31 -17.73
N GLU A 42 0.48 14.29 -18.27
CA GLU A 42 1.88 14.14 -18.64
C GLU A 42 2.76 13.84 -17.42
N GLU A 43 2.55 14.56 -16.32
CA GLU A 43 3.25 14.32 -15.05
C GLU A 43 2.96 12.92 -14.52
N LEU A 44 1.68 12.53 -14.48
CA LEU A 44 1.28 11.20 -14.05
C LEU A 44 1.84 10.08 -14.93
N LEU A 45 1.99 10.31 -16.25
CA LEU A 45 2.66 9.37 -17.16
C LEU A 45 4.17 9.26 -16.90
N ARG A 46 4.84 10.35 -16.49
CA ARG A 46 6.25 10.27 -16.08
C ARG A 46 6.41 9.46 -14.80
N ILE A 47 5.55 9.69 -13.81
CA ILE A 47 5.52 8.88 -12.58
C ILE A 47 5.23 7.40 -12.89
N TYR A 48 4.25 7.13 -13.75
CA TYR A 48 3.96 5.78 -14.22
C TYR A 48 5.20 5.12 -14.84
N ASN A 49 5.91 5.84 -15.70
CA ASN A 49 7.11 5.34 -16.35
C ASN A 49 8.23 5.05 -15.35
N ASP A 50 8.40 5.89 -14.33
CA ASP A 50 9.38 5.66 -13.27
C ASP A 50 9.04 4.39 -12.47
N ILE A 51 7.78 4.25 -12.05
CA ILE A 51 7.30 3.05 -11.34
C ILE A 51 7.48 1.80 -12.20
N VAL A 52 7.07 1.83 -13.47
CA VAL A 52 7.19 0.68 -14.39
C VAL A 52 8.65 0.32 -14.64
N ARG A 53 9.54 1.30 -14.79
CA ARG A 53 10.97 1.07 -14.97
C ARG A 53 11.54 0.32 -13.75
N HIS A 54 11.28 0.81 -12.54
CA HIS A 54 11.72 0.15 -11.32
C HIS A 54 11.10 -1.25 -11.16
N CYS A 55 9.81 -1.42 -11.43
CA CYS A 55 9.18 -2.74 -11.39
C CYS A 55 9.85 -3.71 -12.37
N ASN A 56 10.10 -3.28 -13.62
CA ASN A 56 10.73 -4.11 -14.63
C ASN A 56 12.15 -4.51 -14.22
N GLU A 57 12.98 -3.54 -13.80
CA GLU A 57 14.37 -3.79 -13.36
C GLU A 57 14.42 -4.70 -12.13
N LEU A 58 13.59 -4.44 -11.13
CA LEU A 58 13.57 -5.22 -9.89
C LEU A 58 13.04 -6.64 -10.12
N SER A 59 12.05 -6.82 -11.00
CA SER A 59 11.52 -8.17 -11.31
C SER A 59 12.58 -9.13 -11.84
N GLU A 60 13.59 -8.60 -12.56
CA GLU A 60 14.69 -9.38 -13.15
C GLU A 60 15.70 -9.88 -12.10
N VAL A 61 15.80 -9.21 -10.95
CA VAL A 61 16.77 -9.54 -9.89
C VAL A 61 16.14 -10.29 -8.72
N MET A 62 14.82 -10.55 -8.74
CA MET A 62 14.15 -11.33 -7.71
C MET A 62 14.59 -12.79 -7.72
N GLU A 63 14.87 -13.32 -6.54
CA GLU A 63 15.02 -14.77 -6.37
C GLU A 63 13.67 -15.47 -6.54
N ARG A 64 13.67 -16.60 -7.28
CA ARG A 64 12.45 -17.32 -7.60
C ARG A 64 12.63 -18.81 -7.36
N ASP A 65 11.54 -19.48 -6.99
CA ASP A 65 11.49 -20.92 -6.90
C ASP A 65 11.28 -21.60 -8.28
N ASP A 66 11.21 -22.93 -8.29
CA ASP A 66 11.04 -23.73 -9.51
C ASP A 66 9.68 -23.46 -10.21
N SER A 67 8.71 -22.84 -9.55
CA SER A 67 7.43 -22.44 -10.13
C SER A 67 7.48 -21.03 -10.76
N GLY A 68 8.56 -20.29 -10.55
CA GLY A 68 8.74 -18.89 -10.93
C GLY A 68 8.21 -17.90 -9.92
N ALA A 69 7.69 -18.35 -8.77
CA ALA A 69 7.24 -17.46 -7.71
C ALA A 69 8.42 -16.82 -6.98
N VAL A 70 8.28 -15.55 -6.61
CA VAL A 70 9.30 -14.84 -5.83
C VAL A 70 9.45 -15.49 -4.46
N VAL A 71 10.68 -15.65 -4.01
CA VAL A 71 11.02 -16.09 -2.65
C VAL A 71 11.78 -14.99 -1.92
N TYR A 72 11.50 -14.83 -0.63
CA TYR A 72 12.16 -13.84 0.18
C TYR A 72 13.40 -14.41 0.88
N TRP A 73 14.50 -13.66 0.78
CA TRP A 73 15.71 -13.92 1.53
C TRP A 73 16.24 -12.60 2.11
N GLY A 74 15.97 -12.33 3.38
CA GLY A 74 16.41 -11.11 4.09
C GLY A 74 17.88 -11.11 4.51
N GLY A 75 18.66 -12.13 4.14
CA GLY A 75 20.05 -12.25 4.57
C GLY A 75 20.17 -12.68 6.03
N VAL A 76 21.26 -12.27 6.68
CA VAL A 76 21.53 -12.55 8.10
C VAL A 76 21.88 -11.27 8.87
N ASP A 77 21.45 -11.20 10.11
CA ASP A 77 21.80 -10.11 11.02
C ASP A 77 23.29 -10.15 11.45
N SER A 78 23.73 -9.16 12.20
CA SER A 78 25.11 -9.09 12.73
C SER A 78 25.50 -10.25 13.64
N ARG A 79 24.53 -11.06 14.09
CA ARG A 79 24.72 -12.26 14.93
C ARG A 79 24.63 -13.55 14.12
N GLY A 80 24.37 -13.46 12.80
CA GLY A 80 24.26 -14.61 11.90
C GLY A 80 22.86 -15.28 11.89
N ASN A 81 21.82 -14.64 12.45
CA ASN A 81 20.46 -15.15 12.36
C ASN A 81 19.82 -14.70 11.04
N ALA A 82 18.99 -15.55 10.44
CA ALA A 82 18.20 -15.16 9.28
C ALA A 82 17.27 -13.98 9.66
N VAL A 83 17.24 -12.97 8.81
CA VAL A 83 16.32 -11.84 8.90
C VAL A 83 15.04 -12.23 8.17
N ASP A 84 13.92 -12.24 8.85
CA ASP A 84 12.64 -12.46 8.20
C ASP A 84 11.96 -11.14 7.77
N MET A 85 10.89 -11.28 7.02
CA MET A 85 10.21 -10.14 6.39
C MET A 85 9.57 -9.21 7.44
N GLU A 86 9.09 -9.75 8.55
CA GLU A 86 8.48 -8.96 9.62
C GLU A 86 9.50 -8.11 10.37
N ASP A 87 10.70 -8.64 10.63
CA ASP A 87 11.78 -7.87 11.23
C ASP A 87 12.27 -6.79 10.26
N LYS A 88 12.37 -7.13 8.97
CA LYS A 88 12.73 -6.15 7.93
C LYS A 88 11.68 -5.03 7.81
N ALA A 89 10.37 -5.34 7.91
CA ALA A 89 9.33 -4.32 7.90
C ALA A 89 9.49 -3.32 9.08
N ILE A 90 9.89 -3.79 10.25
CA ILE A 90 10.22 -2.91 11.39
C ILE A 90 11.42 -2.03 11.06
N ASP A 91 12.49 -2.61 10.53
CA ASP A 91 13.73 -1.89 10.22
C ASP A 91 13.52 -0.77 9.20
N VAL A 92 12.73 -1.03 8.15
CA VAL A 92 12.44 -0.02 7.12
C VAL A 92 11.54 1.10 7.66
N MET A 93 10.54 0.79 8.49
CA MET A 93 9.71 1.79 9.14
C MET A 93 10.50 2.65 10.14
N GLN A 94 11.41 2.05 10.92
CA GLN A 94 12.32 2.78 11.80
C GLN A 94 13.31 3.65 11.03
N SER A 95 13.76 3.21 9.86
CA SER A 95 14.63 3.99 8.99
C SER A 95 13.90 5.20 8.42
N LEU A 96 12.65 5.03 7.98
CA LEU A 96 11.80 6.12 7.54
C LEU A 96 11.52 7.13 8.67
N GLY A 97 11.37 6.63 9.91
CA GLY A 97 11.18 7.45 11.11
C GLY A 97 12.33 8.41 11.43
N LYS A 98 13.55 8.13 10.95
CA LYS A 98 14.68 9.07 11.09
C LYS A 98 14.48 10.35 10.27
N ARG A 99 13.70 10.28 9.19
CA ARG A 99 13.38 11.42 8.33
C ARG A 99 12.05 12.08 8.72
N TYR A 100 11.07 11.28 9.12
CA TYR A 100 9.74 11.72 9.48
C TYR A 100 9.47 11.44 10.95
N ASP A 101 9.61 12.43 11.80
CA ASP A 101 9.64 12.33 13.27
C ASP A 101 8.41 11.63 13.90
N GLN A 102 7.22 11.77 13.30
CA GLN A 102 6.02 11.08 13.78
C GLN A 102 6.09 9.56 13.56
N LEU A 103 6.86 9.12 12.56
CA LEU A 103 7.11 7.70 12.30
C LEU A 103 8.23 7.12 13.18
N ASP A 104 8.99 7.96 13.93
CA ASP A 104 10.00 7.46 14.86
C ASP A 104 9.36 6.79 16.09
N GLY A 105 9.92 5.67 16.51
CA GLY A 105 9.53 4.99 17.75
C GLY A 105 9.48 3.47 17.66
N TYR A 106 8.79 2.88 18.64
CA TYR A 106 8.63 1.45 18.73
C TYR A 106 7.58 0.93 17.74
N TYR A 107 7.91 -0.17 17.08
CA TYR A 107 7.01 -0.94 16.24
C TYR A 107 6.87 -2.36 16.78
N PRO A 108 5.64 -2.87 16.98
CA PRO A 108 5.42 -4.29 17.28
C PRO A 108 5.74 -5.11 16.03
N ARG A 109 6.20 -6.34 16.21
CA ARG A 109 6.40 -7.26 15.10
C ARG A 109 5.05 -7.58 14.42
N PRO A 110 4.91 -7.42 13.11
CA PRO A 110 3.74 -7.85 12.37
C PRO A 110 3.44 -9.33 12.58
N LYS A 111 2.18 -9.70 12.61
CA LYS A 111 1.75 -11.07 12.87
C LYS A 111 0.90 -11.62 11.74
N ALA A 112 1.20 -12.84 11.33
CA ALA A 112 0.34 -13.59 10.43
C ALA A 112 -1.03 -13.83 11.07
N MET A 113 -2.11 -13.49 10.35
CA MET A 113 -3.47 -13.69 10.84
C MET A 113 -3.86 -15.17 10.84
N PHE A 114 -4.44 -15.61 11.95
CA PHE A 114 -4.94 -16.99 12.05
C PHE A 114 -6.06 -17.32 11.03
N PHE A 115 -6.83 -16.30 10.64
CA PHE A 115 -7.97 -16.43 9.70
C PHE A 115 -7.63 -16.02 8.26
N SER A 116 -6.38 -16.10 7.84
CA SER A 116 -5.90 -15.60 6.54
C SER A 116 -6.74 -16.10 5.35
N ASN A 117 -7.18 -17.38 5.34
CA ASN A 117 -8.07 -17.87 4.27
C ASN A 117 -9.42 -17.14 4.21
N PHE A 118 -10.01 -16.81 5.37
CA PHE A 118 -11.26 -16.04 5.42
C PHE A 118 -11.01 -14.57 5.04
N MET A 119 -9.87 -14.01 5.43
CA MET A 119 -9.50 -12.65 5.05
C MET A 119 -9.30 -12.52 3.53
N CYS A 120 -8.78 -13.56 2.86
CA CYS A 120 -8.72 -13.60 1.40
C CYS A 120 -10.08 -13.51 0.73
N GLN A 121 -11.12 -14.14 1.28
CA GLN A 121 -12.49 -14.04 0.76
C GLN A 121 -13.06 -12.61 0.88
N MET A 122 -12.53 -11.80 1.78
CA MET A 122 -12.88 -10.38 1.97
C MET A 122 -11.90 -9.44 1.23
N TYR A 123 -10.96 -9.96 0.47
CA TYR A 123 -9.86 -9.19 -0.16
C TYR A 123 -9.11 -8.30 0.83
N MET A 124 -8.98 -8.73 2.09
CA MET A 124 -8.27 -8.00 3.13
C MET A 124 -6.81 -8.44 3.21
N CYS A 125 -5.90 -7.50 2.99
CA CYS A 125 -4.46 -7.72 3.06
C CYS A 125 -3.95 -7.74 4.50
N GLY A 126 -4.42 -6.80 5.32
CA GLY A 126 -3.99 -6.64 6.69
C GLY A 126 -5.07 -6.09 7.60
N TYR A 127 -4.74 -5.92 8.86
CA TYR A 127 -5.63 -5.36 9.86
C TYR A 127 -4.86 -4.82 11.06
N TYR A 128 -4.98 -3.53 11.31
CA TYR A 128 -4.57 -2.91 12.56
C TYR A 128 -5.60 -3.18 13.66
N PHE A 129 -5.17 -3.77 14.78
CA PHE A 129 -6.06 -4.04 15.91
C PHE A 129 -5.87 -3.02 17.04
N PRO A 130 -6.79 -2.03 17.19
CA PRO A 130 -6.60 -0.87 18.06
C PRO A 130 -6.57 -1.19 19.54
N PHE A 131 -7.10 -2.34 19.98
CA PHE A 131 -7.14 -2.72 21.39
C PHE A 131 -5.80 -3.19 21.93
N SER A 132 -5.03 -3.92 21.13
CA SER A 132 -3.70 -4.42 21.48
C SER A 132 -2.57 -3.70 20.74
N MET A 133 -2.88 -2.77 19.85
CA MET A 133 -1.91 -2.07 19.00
C MET A 133 -1.07 -3.08 18.19
N GLU A 134 -1.74 -4.03 17.56
CA GLU A 134 -1.10 -5.08 16.75
C GLU A 134 -1.29 -4.81 15.27
N ALA A 135 -0.21 -4.95 14.51
CA ALA A 135 -0.22 -5.00 13.06
C ALA A 135 -0.33 -6.47 12.62
N ASN A 136 -1.34 -6.79 11.83
CA ASN A 136 -1.60 -8.15 11.38
C ASN A 136 -1.69 -8.19 9.86
N TYR A 137 -1.09 -9.19 9.21
CA TYR A 137 -1.13 -9.36 7.77
C TYR A 137 -1.70 -10.72 7.36
N ASN A 138 -2.24 -10.79 6.18
CA ASN A 138 -2.77 -12.01 5.60
C ASN A 138 -1.61 -12.86 5.04
N ASP A 139 -1.32 -13.99 5.70
CA ASP A 139 -0.18 -14.83 5.36
C ASP A 139 -0.38 -15.63 4.06
N VAL A 140 -1.63 -15.77 3.59
CA VAL A 140 -1.95 -16.51 2.36
C VAL A 140 -1.77 -15.67 1.10
N MET A 141 -1.67 -14.33 1.21
CA MET A 141 -1.39 -13.45 0.07
C MET A 141 -0.09 -13.85 -0.64
N TYR A 142 -0.03 -13.48 -1.93
CA TYR A 142 1.23 -13.59 -2.66
C TYR A 142 2.34 -12.80 -1.96
N ILE A 143 3.57 -13.28 -2.06
CA ILE A 143 4.68 -12.75 -1.26
C ILE A 143 4.91 -11.25 -1.50
N MET A 144 4.68 -10.77 -2.72
CA MET A 144 4.91 -9.37 -3.08
C MET A 144 3.91 -8.39 -2.46
N GLU A 145 2.75 -8.87 -2.02
CA GLU A 145 1.78 -8.05 -1.27
C GLU A 145 2.19 -7.82 0.20
N LYS A 146 3.02 -8.69 0.78
CA LYS A 146 3.30 -8.72 2.22
C LYS A 146 4.13 -7.53 2.71
N PRO A 147 5.24 -7.11 2.07
CA PRO A 147 6.08 -6.02 2.58
C PRO A 147 5.32 -4.71 2.72
N ALA A 148 4.62 -4.28 1.65
CA ALA A 148 3.84 -3.05 1.68
C ALA A 148 2.68 -3.13 2.68
N THR A 149 1.99 -4.27 2.77
CA THR A 149 0.93 -4.49 3.77
C THR A 149 1.46 -4.36 5.20
N MET A 150 2.59 -4.99 5.52
CA MET A 150 3.17 -4.89 6.87
C MET A 150 3.51 -3.44 7.22
N CYS A 151 4.14 -2.70 6.30
CA CYS A 151 4.47 -1.29 6.51
C CYS A 151 3.21 -0.42 6.65
N HIS A 152 2.15 -0.71 5.91
CA HIS A 152 0.84 -0.06 6.01
C HIS A 152 0.23 -0.24 7.40
N GLU A 153 0.16 -1.48 7.91
CA GLU A 153 -0.36 -1.75 9.25
C GLU A 153 0.51 -1.12 10.35
N LEU A 154 1.82 -1.02 10.12
CA LEU A 154 2.73 -0.32 11.02
C LEU A 154 2.56 1.21 10.97
N ALA A 155 2.14 1.78 9.82
CA ALA A 155 1.78 3.19 9.74
C ALA A 155 0.55 3.51 10.60
N HIS A 156 -0.45 2.63 10.63
CA HIS A 156 -1.59 2.76 11.55
C HIS A 156 -1.16 2.76 13.03
N ILE A 157 -0.16 1.97 13.40
CA ILE A 157 0.42 1.99 14.77
C ILE A 157 0.96 3.39 15.12
N ARG A 158 1.47 4.13 14.13
CA ARG A 158 1.99 5.49 14.32
C ARG A 158 0.95 6.59 14.21
N GLY A 159 -0.32 6.20 14.06
CA GLY A 159 -1.44 7.12 14.09
C GLY A 159 -1.90 7.62 12.73
N TYR A 160 -1.38 7.11 11.66
CA TYR A 160 -1.87 7.40 10.31
C TYR A 160 -3.04 6.46 9.99
N ILE A 161 -4.27 6.93 10.24
CA ILE A 161 -5.49 6.11 10.15
C ILE A 161 -6.13 6.18 8.76
N TYR A 162 -5.82 7.22 7.98
CA TYR A 162 -6.31 7.31 6.60
C TYR A 162 -5.58 6.32 5.72
N GLU A 163 -6.35 5.53 4.97
CA GLU A 163 -5.84 4.43 4.13
C GLU A 163 -4.87 4.92 3.04
N ASP A 164 -5.17 6.07 2.44
CA ASP A 164 -4.32 6.72 1.45
C ASP A 164 -2.95 7.09 2.02
N GLU A 165 -2.92 7.64 3.22
CA GLU A 165 -1.66 7.97 3.90
C GLU A 165 -0.88 6.72 4.32
N ALA A 166 -1.56 5.72 4.88
CA ALA A 166 -0.93 4.47 5.26
C ALA A 166 -0.33 3.74 4.04
N ASN A 167 -1.05 3.73 2.91
CA ASN A 167 -0.55 3.20 1.63
C ASN A 167 0.66 3.98 1.12
N PHE A 168 0.61 5.32 1.18
CA PHE A 168 1.72 6.15 0.75
C PHE A 168 2.95 6.00 1.65
N ILE A 169 2.78 5.94 2.98
CA ILE A 169 3.86 5.68 3.94
C ILE A 169 4.47 4.29 3.71
N ALA A 170 3.64 3.28 3.44
CA ALA A 170 4.11 1.94 3.09
C ALA A 170 4.94 1.94 1.81
N PHE A 171 4.49 2.65 0.77
CA PHE A 171 5.26 2.87 -0.44
C PHE A 171 6.62 3.50 -0.12
N LEU A 172 6.66 4.62 0.60
CA LEU A 172 7.92 5.30 0.96
C LEU A 172 8.87 4.38 1.73
N ALA A 173 8.36 3.69 2.75
CA ALA A 173 9.17 2.78 3.57
C ALA A 173 9.81 1.68 2.72
N CYS A 174 9.03 1.13 1.79
CA CYS A 174 9.48 0.06 0.92
C CYS A 174 10.50 0.55 -0.11
N VAL A 175 10.23 1.64 -0.84
CA VAL A 175 11.12 2.11 -1.92
C VAL A 175 12.42 2.75 -1.41
N GLU A 176 12.43 3.28 -0.18
CA GLU A 176 13.63 3.82 0.47
C GLU A 176 14.45 2.72 1.21
N SER A 177 13.98 1.47 1.18
CA SER A 177 14.71 0.32 1.76
C SER A 177 15.97 -0.02 0.97
N ASP A 178 16.93 -0.66 1.63
CA ASP A 178 18.09 -1.32 1.02
C ASP A 178 17.80 -2.77 0.56
N ASP A 179 16.57 -3.25 0.72
CA ASP A 179 16.12 -4.59 0.35
C ASP A 179 15.32 -4.56 -0.96
N SER A 180 15.81 -5.26 -1.98
CA SER A 180 15.20 -5.26 -3.33
C SER A 180 13.78 -5.82 -3.35
N THR A 181 13.44 -6.78 -2.47
CA THR A 181 12.09 -7.32 -2.39
C THR A 181 11.12 -6.28 -1.84
N PHE A 182 11.55 -5.52 -0.82
CA PHE A 182 10.76 -4.39 -0.30
C PHE A 182 10.61 -3.29 -1.33
N GLN A 183 11.70 -2.90 -2.03
CA GLN A 183 11.62 -1.91 -3.10
C GLN A 183 10.61 -2.33 -4.17
N TYR A 184 10.70 -3.58 -4.63
CA TYR A 184 9.80 -4.10 -5.65
C TYR A 184 8.34 -4.09 -5.17
N ALA A 185 8.06 -4.61 -3.98
CA ALA A 185 6.73 -4.58 -3.37
C ALA A 185 6.18 -3.14 -3.24
N GLY A 186 7.04 -2.19 -2.87
CA GLY A 186 6.66 -0.77 -2.79
C GLY A 186 6.19 -0.21 -4.14
N TYR A 187 6.95 -0.42 -5.21
CA TYR A 187 6.54 0.04 -6.54
C TYR A 187 5.30 -0.69 -7.06
N LEU A 188 5.17 -1.99 -6.82
CA LEU A 188 3.97 -2.76 -7.18
C LEU A 188 2.72 -2.24 -6.47
N SER A 189 2.83 -1.87 -5.19
CA SER A 189 1.69 -1.42 -4.37
C SER A 189 1.02 -0.16 -4.91
N VAL A 190 1.74 0.69 -5.64
CA VAL A 190 1.21 1.93 -6.20
C VAL A 190 0.96 1.86 -7.71
N LEU A 191 1.47 0.86 -8.42
CA LEU A 191 1.36 0.72 -9.86
C LEU A 191 -0.11 0.75 -10.33
N ASN A 192 -0.97 0.00 -9.65
CA ASN A 192 -2.38 -0.10 -10.01
C ASN A 192 -3.14 1.20 -9.72
N TYR A 193 -2.77 1.97 -8.69
CA TYR A 193 -3.40 3.26 -8.40
C TYR A 193 -3.14 4.26 -9.53
N VAL A 194 -1.88 4.39 -9.95
CA VAL A 194 -1.48 5.28 -11.05
C VAL A 194 -2.09 4.85 -12.38
N ALA A 195 -2.05 3.54 -12.70
CA ALA A 195 -2.65 3.00 -13.92
C ALA A 195 -4.18 3.24 -13.97
N ASN A 196 -4.87 3.08 -12.84
CA ASN A 196 -6.31 3.33 -12.76
C ASN A 196 -6.66 4.81 -12.90
N ASP A 197 -5.84 5.72 -12.35
CA ASP A 197 -6.07 7.16 -12.49
C ASP A 197 -5.88 7.61 -13.96
N LEU A 198 -4.83 7.13 -14.62
CA LEU A 198 -4.63 7.32 -16.05
C LEU A 198 -5.79 6.76 -16.89
N TYR A 199 -6.32 5.60 -16.51
CA TYR A 199 -7.50 5.02 -17.18
C TYR A 199 -8.75 5.87 -17.00
N LYS A 200 -9.01 6.42 -15.80
CA LYS A 200 -10.13 7.33 -15.52
C LYS A 200 -9.99 8.61 -16.36
N THR A 201 -8.79 9.20 -16.42
CA THR A 201 -8.52 10.38 -17.25
C THR A 201 -8.79 10.09 -18.73
N ARG A 202 -8.35 8.94 -19.23
CA ARG A 202 -8.64 8.50 -20.60
C ARG A 202 -10.14 8.42 -20.91
N LEU A 203 -10.96 8.04 -19.92
CA LEU A 203 -12.42 7.97 -20.11
C LEU A 203 -13.09 9.34 -20.00
N ALA A 204 -12.59 10.22 -19.13
CA ALA A 204 -13.17 11.53 -18.86
C ALA A 204 -12.76 12.58 -19.91
N ASP A 205 -11.50 12.57 -20.35
CA ASP A 205 -10.93 13.50 -21.31
C ASP A 205 -9.96 12.76 -22.27
N PRO A 206 -10.50 12.06 -23.28
CA PRO A 206 -9.70 11.28 -24.23
C PRO A 206 -8.70 12.10 -25.04
N ASP A 207 -9.03 13.36 -25.34
CA ASP A 207 -8.19 14.23 -26.16
C ASP A 207 -6.95 14.69 -25.40
N SER A 208 -7.11 15.18 -24.17
CA SER A 208 -5.99 15.53 -23.27
C SER A 208 -5.11 14.31 -22.97
N TYR A 209 -5.74 13.13 -22.74
CA TYR A 209 -4.99 11.89 -22.53
C TYR A 209 -4.17 11.49 -23.77
N ALA A 210 -4.74 11.61 -24.98
CA ALA A 210 -4.03 11.28 -26.20
C ALA A 210 -2.84 12.21 -26.44
N ALA A 211 -3.01 13.52 -26.22
CA ALA A 211 -1.95 14.52 -26.35
C ALA A 211 -0.82 14.28 -25.34
N ALA A 212 -1.16 14.03 -24.07
CA ALA A 212 -0.18 13.70 -23.03
C ALA A 212 0.59 12.41 -23.34
N ARG A 213 -0.09 11.39 -23.87
CA ARG A 213 0.53 10.14 -24.25
C ARG A 213 1.45 10.24 -25.47
N GLU A 214 1.20 11.20 -26.36
CA GLU A 214 2.10 11.51 -27.48
C GLU A 214 3.36 12.23 -26.99
N ALA A 215 3.23 13.10 -25.98
CA ALA A 215 4.35 13.80 -25.36
C ALA A 215 5.19 12.87 -24.46
N VAL A 216 4.53 11.99 -23.70
CA VAL A 216 5.17 11.05 -22.77
C VAL A 216 4.74 9.63 -23.15
N HIS A 217 5.61 8.91 -23.84
CA HIS A 217 5.31 7.53 -24.25
C HIS A 217 5.34 6.58 -23.04
N PRO A 218 4.20 5.93 -22.67
CA PRO A 218 4.17 5.02 -21.55
C PRO A 218 4.99 3.76 -21.80
N LEU A 219 5.79 3.38 -20.81
CA LEU A 219 6.53 2.12 -20.80
C LEU A 219 5.58 0.92 -20.68
N GLN A 220 6.02 -0.20 -21.21
CA GLN A 220 5.31 -1.47 -21.07
C GLN A 220 5.74 -2.16 -19.79
N VAL A 221 4.75 -2.66 -19.05
CA VAL A 221 4.95 -3.54 -17.91
C VAL A 221 5.33 -4.92 -18.44
N LEU A 222 6.47 -5.47 -18.01
CA LEU A 222 6.89 -6.82 -18.38
C LEU A 222 5.88 -7.86 -17.92
N GLN A 223 5.80 -8.98 -18.64
CA GLN A 223 4.91 -10.08 -18.28
C GLN A 223 5.19 -10.59 -16.85
N GLN A 224 6.45 -10.70 -16.46
CA GLN A 224 6.84 -11.13 -15.13
C GLN A 224 6.29 -10.22 -14.03
N VAL A 225 6.30 -8.89 -14.25
CA VAL A 225 5.70 -7.93 -13.32
C VAL A 225 4.18 -8.12 -13.20
N GLN A 226 3.50 -8.45 -14.32
CA GLN A 226 2.07 -8.74 -14.30
C GLN A 226 1.76 -10.03 -13.54
N GLU A 227 2.62 -11.04 -13.65
CA GLU A 227 2.52 -12.30 -12.90
C GLU A 227 2.79 -12.11 -11.41
N ASP A 228 3.66 -11.17 -11.04
CA ASP A 228 3.97 -10.84 -9.64
C ASP A 228 2.96 -9.88 -8.99
N ASN A 229 2.21 -9.10 -9.79
CA ASN A 229 1.23 -8.12 -9.30
C ASN A 229 -0.14 -8.77 -9.12
N ILE A 230 -0.20 -9.74 -8.21
CA ILE A 230 -1.41 -10.52 -7.90
C ILE A 230 -1.62 -10.61 -6.39
N PHE A 231 -2.88 -10.63 -5.96
CA PHE A 231 -3.23 -10.77 -4.55
C PHE A 231 -2.95 -12.18 -4.01
N VAL A 232 -3.38 -13.21 -4.73
CA VAL A 232 -3.11 -14.63 -4.44
C VAL A 232 -2.94 -15.39 -5.75
N THR A 233 -2.22 -16.51 -5.74
CA THR A 233 -2.10 -17.38 -6.91
C THR A 233 -3.42 -18.12 -7.19
N GLU A 234 -3.61 -18.61 -8.41
CA GLU A 234 -4.77 -19.40 -8.79
C GLU A 234 -4.92 -20.66 -7.91
N GLU A 235 -3.82 -21.36 -7.65
CA GLU A 235 -3.80 -22.53 -6.75
C GLU A 235 -4.23 -22.18 -5.32
N GLN A 236 -3.77 -21.04 -4.80
CA GLN A 236 -4.19 -20.55 -3.48
C GLN A 236 -5.68 -20.25 -3.47
N TRP A 237 -6.19 -19.62 -4.52
CA TRP A 237 -7.61 -19.27 -4.66
C TRP A 237 -8.51 -20.50 -4.71
N GLU A 238 -8.13 -21.52 -5.47
CA GLU A 238 -8.83 -22.82 -5.50
C GLU A 238 -8.85 -23.47 -4.11
N ARG A 239 -7.75 -23.44 -3.39
CA ARG A 239 -7.64 -23.97 -2.02
C ARG A 239 -8.52 -23.21 -1.02
N ILE A 240 -8.57 -21.89 -1.12
CA ILE A 240 -9.42 -21.03 -0.27
C ILE A 240 -10.89 -21.37 -0.52
N ASN A 241 -11.32 -21.35 -1.78
CA ASN A 241 -12.69 -21.63 -2.18
C ASN A 241 -13.13 -23.06 -1.84
N GLY A 242 -12.23 -24.03 -1.99
CA GLY A 242 -12.50 -25.43 -1.63
C GLY A 242 -12.70 -25.67 -0.12
N LYS A 243 -12.22 -24.77 0.72
CA LYS A 243 -12.38 -24.82 2.19
C LYS A 243 -13.41 -23.82 2.72
N ALA A 244 -13.97 -22.97 1.86
CA ALA A 244 -14.87 -21.92 2.26
C ALA A 244 -16.21 -22.50 2.78
N VAL A 245 -16.62 -22.07 3.95
CA VAL A 245 -17.91 -22.43 4.56
C VAL A 245 -19.03 -21.52 4.05
N VAL A 246 -18.68 -20.31 3.63
CA VAL A 246 -19.60 -19.29 3.09
C VAL A 246 -19.12 -18.91 1.70
N ASN A 247 -20.07 -18.68 0.77
CA ASN A 247 -19.74 -18.24 -0.58
C ASN A 247 -19.00 -16.89 -0.54
N THR A 248 -17.87 -16.81 -1.25
CA THR A 248 -17.01 -15.63 -1.32
C THR A 248 -17.77 -14.36 -1.72
N GLU A 249 -18.66 -14.42 -2.72
CA GLU A 249 -19.47 -13.28 -3.14
C GLU A 249 -20.36 -12.71 -2.01
N THR A 250 -20.87 -13.56 -1.13
CA THR A 250 -21.68 -13.15 0.02
C THR A 250 -20.80 -12.49 1.09
N VAL A 251 -19.61 -13.04 1.34
CA VAL A 251 -18.65 -12.51 2.32
C VAL A 251 -18.16 -11.14 1.88
N ASP A 252 -17.79 -10.99 0.61
CA ASP A 252 -17.31 -9.76 0.00
C ASP A 252 -18.35 -8.61 0.11
N SER A 253 -19.59 -8.88 -0.31
CA SER A 253 -20.70 -7.91 -0.21
C SER A 253 -20.98 -7.41 1.22
N VAL A 254 -20.86 -8.30 2.22
CA VAL A 254 -21.04 -7.93 3.64
C VAL A 254 -19.84 -7.12 4.15
N SER A 255 -18.63 -7.50 3.76
CA SER A 255 -17.39 -6.82 4.11
C SER A 255 -17.38 -5.37 3.62
N ASP A 256 -17.70 -5.14 2.35
CA ASP A 256 -17.80 -3.79 1.75
C ASP A 256 -18.82 -2.91 2.50
N THR A 257 -19.95 -3.47 2.85
CA THR A 257 -21.00 -2.74 3.59
C THR A 257 -20.53 -2.32 4.97
N LEU A 258 -19.85 -3.22 5.70
CA LEU A 258 -19.34 -2.96 7.05
C LEU A 258 -18.17 -1.96 7.03
N THR A 259 -17.26 -2.08 6.08
CA THR A 259 -16.12 -1.17 5.92
C THR A 259 -16.58 0.25 5.62
N ASN A 260 -17.48 0.41 4.65
CA ASN A 260 -18.04 1.72 4.31
C ASN A 260 -18.83 2.34 5.48
N ALA A 261 -19.58 1.52 6.24
CA ALA A 261 -20.30 2.00 7.42
C ALA A 261 -19.34 2.48 8.52
N SER A 262 -18.24 1.74 8.76
CA SER A 262 -17.22 2.10 9.75
C SER A 262 -16.51 3.40 9.39
N LEU A 263 -16.08 3.56 8.14
CA LEU A 263 -15.43 4.79 7.65
C LEU A 263 -16.33 6.01 7.81
N LYS A 264 -17.62 5.91 7.42
CA LYS A 264 -18.60 6.99 7.58
C LYS A 264 -18.85 7.36 9.05
N LEU A 265 -18.89 6.38 9.96
CA LEU A 265 -19.06 6.61 11.39
C LEU A 265 -17.88 7.36 12.01
N ASN A 266 -16.68 7.19 11.46
CA ASN A 266 -15.46 7.90 11.87
C ASN A 266 -15.26 9.26 11.14
N GLY A 267 -16.25 9.72 10.37
CA GLY A 267 -16.22 11.03 9.72
C GLY A 267 -15.53 11.07 8.35
N VAL A 268 -15.15 9.90 7.82
CA VAL A 268 -14.63 9.79 6.45
C VAL A 268 -15.81 9.87 5.48
N SER A 269 -15.99 11.04 4.86
CA SER A 269 -17.17 11.31 4.00
C SER A 269 -17.22 10.44 2.75
N ASP A 270 -16.07 9.99 2.26
CA ASP A 270 -15.90 9.42 0.93
C ASP A 270 -15.78 7.90 0.90
N GLY A 271 -15.77 7.23 2.05
CA GLY A 271 -15.65 5.77 2.13
C GLY A 271 -14.45 5.25 1.34
N MET A 272 -14.65 4.31 0.39
CA MET A 272 -13.58 3.77 -0.46
C MET A 272 -13.02 4.74 -1.52
N ILE A 273 -13.50 5.99 -1.60
CA ILE A 273 -12.96 7.02 -2.54
C ILE A 273 -11.56 7.50 -2.10
N SER A 274 -11.14 7.22 -0.86
CA SER A 274 -9.81 7.58 -0.35
C SER A 274 -8.64 7.04 -1.19
N TYR A 275 -8.84 5.99 -1.96
CA TYR A 275 -7.79 5.46 -2.86
C TYR A 275 -7.25 6.44 -3.92
N ASN A 276 -8.03 7.48 -4.28
CA ASN A 276 -7.56 8.48 -5.24
C ASN A 276 -6.50 9.41 -4.66
N ARG A 277 -6.46 9.57 -3.31
CA ARG A 277 -5.49 10.45 -2.64
C ARG A 277 -4.06 9.92 -2.65
N VAL A 278 -3.86 8.60 -2.78
CA VAL A 278 -2.50 8.03 -2.94
C VAL A 278 -1.81 8.64 -4.16
N VAL A 279 -2.54 8.83 -5.27
CA VAL A 279 -1.99 9.43 -6.50
C VAL A 279 -1.61 10.89 -6.28
N GLU A 280 -2.43 11.66 -5.54
CA GLU A 280 -2.09 13.05 -5.21
C GLU A 280 -0.84 13.13 -4.31
N LEU A 281 -0.71 12.24 -3.32
CA LEU A 281 0.49 12.15 -2.49
C LEU A 281 1.74 11.77 -3.30
N LEU A 282 1.59 10.90 -4.29
CA LEU A 282 2.67 10.57 -5.22
C LEU A 282 3.06 11.79 -6.07
N LEU A 283 2.09 12.51 -6.65
CA LEU A 283 2.35 13.73 -7.41
C LEU A 283 3.12 14.76 -6.57
N GLN A 284 2.70 15.02 -5.34
CA GLN A 284 3.39 15.92 -4.42
C GLN A 284 4.83 15.47 -4.13
N TRP A 285 5.01 14.20 -3.80
CA TRP A 285 6.32 13.67 -3.47
C TRP A 285 7.30 13.66 -4.66
N TYR A 286 6.81 13.32 -5.87
CA TYR A 286 7.61 13.39 -7.08
C TYR A 286 7.89 14.85 -7.48
N GLY A 287 6.96 15.78 -7.26
CA GLY A 287 7.16 17.21 -7.50
C GLY A 287 8.25 17.83 -6.62
N GLU A 288 8.46 17.33 -5.40
CA GLU A 288 9.57 17.75 -4.52
C GLU A 288 10.95 17.19 -4.94
N LYS A 289 10.98 16.17 -5.80
CA LYS A 289 12.24 15.64 -6.37
C LYS A 289 12.60 16.43 -7.63
N GLU A 290 13.69 17.18 -7.59
CA GLU A 290 14.12 18.09 -8.66
C GLU A 290 14.36 17.41 -10.03
N GLU A 291 14.52 16.07 -10.12
CA GLU A 291 14.65 15.30 -11.39
C GLU A 291 14.27 13.82 -11.18
N PHE A 292 13.34 13.27 -11.97
CA PHE A 292 13.06 11.83 -12.11
C PHE A 292 12.78 11.44 -13.57
#